data_ef6d80437e276a273666748919d401dd
#
_entry.id   ef6d80437e276a273666748919d401dd
#
_cell.length_a   1.000
_cell.length_b   1.000
_cell.length_c   1.000
_cell.angle_alpha   90.00
_cell.angle_beta   90.00
_cell.angle_gamma   90.00
#
_symmetry.space_group_name_H-M   'P 1'
#
loop_
_entity.id
_entity.type
_entity.pdbx_description
1 polymer ?
#
loop_
_entity_poly.entity_id
_entity_poly.type
_entity_poly.pdbx_seq_one_letter_code
_entity_poly.pdbx_strand_id
1 'polypeptide(L)'
;MVNFIDKLIQKDKAYEKDGHVFFHVPSHEGYGKLSNREIDQQLAGSRVQVSDIKKNQQDFVLWKPSSKSQPGWESPWGIGRPGWHTECCVMSEVNLKIPFDIHGGGQDLLFPHHENEIAQSCASVNSDNPEDYAKYWIHNGFVTIDGEKMSKSLNNIILLNDLLKEHDGETIRLALLSSHYRKSLDWNENVIKQSK
;
A
#
# COMPACT_ATOMS: atom_id res chain seq x y z
N MET A 1 3.22 -0.58 16.61
CA MET A 1 2.20 0.21 15.88
C MET A 1 1.53 1.22 16.78
N VAL A 2 0.96 0.86 17.95
CA VAL A 2 0.31 1.83 18.87
C VAL A 2 1.25 3.02 19.18
N ASN A 3 2.49 2.77 19.61
CA ASN A 3 3.45 3.85 19.91
C ASN A 3 3.79 4.74 18.69
N PHE A 4 3.79 4.16 17.49
CA PHE A 4 4.00 4.92 16.25
C PHE A 4 2.82 5.86 15.95
N ILE A 5 1.60 5.38 16.12
CA ILE A 5 0.38 6.18 15.94
C ILE A 5 0.31 7.28 17.00
N ASP A 6 0.61 6.96 18.27
CA ASP A 6 0.64 7.93 19.35
C ASP A 6 1.64 9.07 19.08
N LYS A 7 2.83 8.74 18.57
CA LYS A 7 3.83 9.72 18.12
C LYS A 7 3.28 10.66 17.04
N LEU A 8 2.45 10.17 16.10
CA LEU A 8 1.81 11.01 15.08
C LEU A 8 0.74 11.93 15.68
N ILE A 9 -0.02 11.44 16.67
CA ILE A 9 -0.98 12.28 17.41
C ILE A 9 -0.27 13.39 18.16
N GLN A 10 0.82 13.07 18.89
CA GLN A 10 1.61 14.06 19.64
C GLN A 10 2.24 15.14 18.74
N LYS A 11 2.36 14.87 17.44
CA LYS A 11 2.87 15.80 16.41
C LYS A 11 1.77 16.53 15.64
N ASP A 12 0.51 16.44 16.07
CA ASP A 12 -0.65 17.00 15.37
C ASP A 12 -0.82 16.51 13.91
N LYS A 13 -0.22 15.35 13.58
CA LYS A 13 -0.33 14.70 12.27
C LYS A 13 -1.49 13.69 12.20
N ALA A 14 -2.02 13.30 13.35
CA ALA A 14 -3.14 12.39 13.48
C ALA A 14 -4.09 12.82 14.58
N TYR A 15 -5.32 12.32 14.56
CA TYR A 15 -6.34 12.60 15.57
C TYR A 15 -7.22 11.40 15.83
N GLU A 16 -7.71 11.27 17.06
CA GLU A 16 -8.69 10.27 17.47
C GLU A 16 -10.11 10.80 17.26
N LYS A 17 -11.00 9.93 16.82
CA LYS A 17 -12.44 10.18 16.75
C LYS A 17 -13.21 8.88 16.83
N ASP A 18 -14.04 8.73 17.85
CA ASP A 18 -14.94 7.58 18.08
C ASP A 18 -14.18 6.22 18.03
N GLY A 19 -13.03 6.15 18.73
CA GLY A 19 -12.17 4.97 18.77
C GLY A 19 -11.36 4.70 17.50
N HIS A 20 -11.54 5.51 16.45
CA HIS A 20 -10.68 5.50 15.27
C HIS A 20 -9.54 6.49 15.44
N VAL A 21 -8.39 6.19 14.85
CA VAL A 21 -7.34 7.21 14.66
C VAL A 21 -7.15 7.43 13.16
N PHE A 22 -7.18 8.68 12.76
CA PHE A 22 -7.00 9.10 11.37
C PHE A 22 -5.71 9.90 11.22
N PHE A 23 -4.99 9.68 10.13
CA PHE A 23 -3.95 10.59 9.68
C PHE A 23 -4.62 11.83 9.05
N HIS A 24 -4.13 13.01 9.41
CA HIS A 24 -4.63 14.27 8.90
C HIS A 24 -3.85 14.67 7.65
N VAL A 25 -4.34 14.30 6.48
CA VAL A 25 -3.62 14.50 5.21
C VAL A 25 -3.20 15.95 4.96
N PRO A 26 -4.04 16.99 5.22
CA PRO A 26 -3.61 18.37 5.03
C PRO A 26 -2.44 18.82 5.90
N SER A 27 -2.09 18.07 6.94
CA SER A 27 -0.93 18.38 7.79
C SER A 27 0.42 17.94 7.19
N HIS A 28 0.42 17.25 6.04
CA HIS A 28 1.62 16.76 5.35
C HIS A 28 1.69 17.39 3.95
N GLU A 29 2.54 18.40 3.78
CA GLU A 29 2.66 19.16 2.51
C GLU A 29 3.25 18.31 1.36
N GLY A 30 3.92 17.20 1.72
CA GLY A 30 4.49 16.25 0.77
C GLY A 30 3.51 15.29 0.12
N TYR A 31 2.22 15.28 0.53
CA TYR A 31 1.26 14.29 0.05
C TYR A 31 0.98 14.43 -1.45
N GLY A 32 1.06 13.31 -2.19
CA GLY A 32 0.88 13.27 -3.63
C GLY A 32 2.16 13.37 -4.46
N LYS A 33 3.31 13.62 -3.84
CA LYS A 33 4.60 13.79 -4.57
C LYS A 33 5.05 12.53 -5.30
N LEU A 34 4.86 11.35 -4.72
CA LEU A 34 5.25 10.09 -5.35
C LEU A 34 4.36 9.77 -6.55
N SER A 35 3.06 9.91 -6.38
CA SER A 35 2.06 9.59 -7.41
C SER A 35 1.87 10.69 -8.43
N ASN A 36 2.47 11.86 -8.21
CA ASN A 36 2.28 13.08 -9.00
C ASN A 36 0.80 13.46 -9.16
N ARG A 37 0.04 13.33 -8.07
CA ARG A 37 -1.40 13.63 -8.02
C ARG A 37 -1.66 14.83 -7.15
N GLU A 38 -2.43 15.78 -7.67
CA GLU A 38 -2.99 16.85 -6.86
C GLU A 38 -4.09 16.33 -5.94
N ILE A 39 -4.15 16.86 -4.74
CA ILE A 39 -5.07 16.44 -3.68
C ILE A 39 -6.54 16.47 -4.16
N ASP A 40 -6.92 17.47 -4.93
CA ASP A 40 -8.30 17.63 -5.44
C ASP A 40 -8.72 16.57 -6.48
N GLN A 41 -7.77 16.03 -7.24
CA GLN A 41 -8.02 14.97 -8.22
C GLN A 41 -8.24 13.59 -7.55
N GLN A 42 -7.81 13.45 -6.31
CA GLN A 42 -7.93 12.20 -5.55
C GLN A 42 -9.36 11.93 -5.09
N LEU A 43 -10.13 12.97 -4.84
CA LEU A 43 -11.53 12.87 -4.40
C LEU A 43 -12.43 12.32 -5.51
N ALA A 44 -12.14 12.63 -6.77
CA ALA A 44 -12.96 12.23 -7.92
C ALA A 44 -12.88 10.73 -8.27
N GLY A 45 -11.83 10.03 -7.81
CA GLY A 45 -11.57 8.62 -8.15
C GLY A 45 -11.75 7.61 -7.02
N SER A 46 -11.92 8.06 -5.79
CA SER A 46 -12.01 7.15 -4.65
C SER A 46 -13.47 6.79 -4.33
N ARG A 47 -13.78 5.48 -4.34
CA ARG A 47 -15.00 4.90 -3.75
C ARG A 47 -14.94 4.95 -2.20
N VAL A 48 -14.42 6.04 -1.65
CA VAL A 48 -14.35 6.21 -0.19
C VAL A 48 -15.75 6.58 0.27
N GLN A 49 -16.35 5.73 1.08
CA GLN A 49 -17.55 6.10 1.83
C GLN A 49 -17.20 7.37 2.62
N VAL A 50 -17.93 8.44 2.33
CA VAL A 50 -17.86 9.67 3.11
C VAL A 50 -18.22 9.29 4.54
N SER A 51 -17.24 9.33 5.42
CA SER A 51 -17.47 9.06 6.85
C SER A 51 -17.59 10.40 7.55
N ASP A 52 -18.73 10.65 8.16
CA ASP A 52 -19.02 11.89 8.90
C ASP A 52 -18.07 12.13 10.09
N ILE A 53 -17.26 11.12 10.44
CA ILE A 53 -16.28 11.21 11.55
C ILE A 53 -14.91 11.76 11.13
N LYS A 54 -14.64 11.92 9.82
CA LYS A 54 -13.36 12.45 9.34
C LYS A 54 -13.37 13.97 9.32
N LYS A 55 -12.23 14.60 9.66
CA LYS A 55 -12.03 16.05 9.49
C LYS A 55 -11.94 16.44 8.02
N ASN A 56 -11.28 15.60 7.19
CA ASN A 56 -11.18 15.75 5.74
C ASN A 56 -11.46 14.41 5.06
N GLN A 57 -12.05 14.45 3.89
CA GLN A 57 -12.39 13.24 3.12
C GLN A 57 -11.15 12.39 2.79
N GLN A 58 -10.00 13.04 2.61
CA GLN A 58 -8.71 12.40 2.29
C GLN A 58 -8.05 11.71 3.49
N ASP A 59 -8.43 12.07 4.72
CA ASP A 59 -7.87 11.47 5.92
C ASP A 59 -8.07 9.97 5.88
N PHE A 60 -7.04 9.22 6.25
CA PHE A 60 -7.08 7.75 6.21
C PHE A 60 -6.83 7.14 7.59
N VAL A 61 -7.32 5.93 7.75
CA VAL A 61 -7.32 5.23 9.04
C VAL A 61 -5.93 4.73 9.40
N LEU A 62 -5.46 5.07 10.59
CA LEU A 62 -4.28 4.50 11.24
C LEU A 62 -4.65 3.39 12.24
N TRP A 63 -5.79 3.53 12.92
CA TRP A 63 -6.34 2.57 13.86
C TRP A 63 -7.85 2.50 13.71
N LYS A 64 -8.39 1.27 13.73
CA LYS A 64 -9.81 1.02 13.55
C LYS A 64 -10.35 0.11 14.67
N PRO A 65 -11.45 0.44 15.33
CA PRO A 65 -12.09 -0.43 16.30
C PRO A 65 -12.38 -1.82 15.73
N SER A 66 -12.19 -2.86 16.54
CA SER A 66 -12.50 -4.24 16.18
C SER A 66 -13.76 -4.70 16.89
N SER A 67 -14.62 -5.39 16.17
CA SER A 67 -15.75 -6.12 16.76
C SER A 67 -15.29 -7.40 17.45
N LYS A 68 -16.15 -8.03 18.25
CA LYS A 68 -15.84 -9.30 18.94
C LYS A 68 -15.45 -10.45 18.00
N SER A 69 -15.85 -10.39 16.74
CA SER A 69 -15.55 -11.41 15.71
C SER A 69 -14.28 -11.11 14.89
N GLN A 70 -13.63 -10.00 15.16
CA GLN A 70 -12.43 -9.56 14.42
C GLN A 70 -11.20 -9.57 15.33
N PRO A 71 -10.00 -9.82 14.79
CA PRO A 71 -8.76 -9.61 15.53
C PRO A 71 -8.70 -8.20 16.10
N GLY A 72 -8.22 -8.06 17.33
CA GLY A 72 -8.08 -6.75 17.96
C GLY A 72 -7.06 -6.79 19.08
N TRP A 73 -6.39 -5.67 19.27
CA TRP A 73 -5.39 -5.45 20.29
C TRP A 73 -5.77 -4.25 21.14
N GLU A 74 -5.32 -4.24 22.39
CA GLU A 74 -5.52 -3.11 23.28
C GLU A 74 -4.73 -1.88 22.81
N SER A 75 -5.35 -0.72 22.93
CA SER A 75 -4.74 0.58 22.65
C SER A 75 -5.35 1.67 23.53
N PRO A 76 -4.76 2.87 23.62
CA PRO A 76 -5.35 4.02 24.29
C PRO A 76 -6.74 4.42 23.72
N TRP A 77 -7.02 4.04 22.48
CA TRP A 77 -8.26 4.35 21.74
C TRP A 77 -9.28 3.21 21.80
N GLY A 78 -9.01 2.18 22.60
CA GLY A 78 -9.83 0.98 22.73
C GLY A 78 -9.30 -0.22 21.94
N ILE A 79 -10.04 -1.34 22.01
CA ILE A 79 -9.69 -2.56 21.28
C ILE A 79 -9.89 -2.34 19.79
N GLY A 80 -8.83 -2.56 19.01
CA GLY A 80 -8.85 -2.29 17.59
C GLY A 80 -7.69 -2.94 16.83
N ARG A 81 -7.53 -2.54 15.60
CA ARG A 81 -6.50 -3.03 14.70
C ARG A 81 -5.87 -1.89 13.89
N PRO A 82 -4.60 -2.00 13.48
CA PRO A 82 -3.94 -0.99 12.65
C PRO A 82 -4.61 -0.86 11.28
N GLY A 83 -4.49 0.33 10.69
CA GLY A 83 -4.74 0.53 9.28
C GLY A 83 -3.69 -0.20 8.43
N TRP A 84 -4.06 -0.66 7.26
CA TRP A 84 -3.21 -1.43 6.36
C TRP A 84 -1.86 -0.77 6.05
N HIS A 85 -1.83 0.55 5.88
CA HIS A 85 -0.60 1.29 5.57
C HIS A 85 0.34 1.40 6.78
N THR A 86 -0.21 1.46 8.00
CA THR A 86 0.56 1.56 9.25
C THR A 86 1.41 0.32 9.50
N GLU A 87 0.93 -0.85 9.07
CA GLU A 87 1.68 -2.10 9.20
C GLU A 87 3.01 -2.02 8.43
N CYS A 88 2.98 -1.60 7.17
CA CYS A 88 4.16 -1.46 6.33
C CYS A 88 5.13 -0.42 6.88
N CYS A 89 4.64 0.75 7.30
CA CYS A 89 5.48 1.80 7.89
C CYS A 89 6.27 1.28 9.08
N VAL A 90 5.59 0.69 10.06
CA VAL A 90 6.23 0.21 11.28
C VAL A 90 7.15 -0.97 11.03
N MET A 91 6.78 -1.90 10.15
CA MET A 91 7.62 -3.05 9.80
C MET A 91 8.89 -2.61 9.08
N SER A 92 8.81 -1.64 8.19
CA SER A 92 9.97 -1.07 7.51
C SER A 92 10.88 -0.34 8.48
N GLU A 93 10.35 0.53 9.35
CA GLU A 93 11.14 1.27 10.32
C GLU A 93 11.87 0.34 11.30
N VAL A 94 11.22 -0.70 11.80
CA VAL A 94 11.79 -1.63 12.78
C VAL A 94 12.85 -2.53 12.16
N ASN A 95 12.65 -3.02 10.94
CA ASN A 95 13.53 -4.01 10.33
C ASN A 95 14.64 -3.41 9.45
N LEU A 96 14.37 -2.30 8.78
CA LEU A 96 15.29 -1.69 7.81
C LEU A 96 15.83 -0.35 8.27
N LYS A 97 15.16 0.31 9.23
CA LYS A 97 15.31 1.73 9.57
C LYS A 97 14.87 2.62 8.38
N ILE A 98 14.69 3.90 8.64
CA ILE A 98 14.39 4.90 7.60
C ILE A 98 15.50 5.96 7.54
N PRO A 99 15.87 6.47 6.35
CA PRO A 99 15.42 5.97 5.04
C PRO A 99 16.08 4.64 4.68
N PHE A 100 15.32 3.75 4.03
CA PHE A 100 15.90 2.54 3.41
C PHE A 100 16.07 2.72 1.90
N ASP A 101 16.75 1.76 1.23
CA ASP A 101 17.18 2.00 -0.15
C ASP A 101 16.05 1.83 -1.16
N ILE A 102 15.34 0.69 -1.16
CA ILE A 102 14.38 0.36 -2.21
C ILE A 102 13.04 -0.05 -1.60
N HIS A 103 11.95 0.58 -2.07
CA HIS A 103 10.58 0.17 -1.81
C HIS A 103 9.90 -0.20 -3.12
N GLY A 104 9.26 -1.36 -3.16
CA GLY A 104 8.65 -1.86 -4.38
C GLY A 104 7.25 -2.41 -4.16
N GLY A 105 6.45 -2.43 -5.24
CA GLY A 105 5.12 -3.01 -5.23
C GLY A 105 4.46 -2.97 -6.60
N GLY A 106 3.19 -3.39 -6.66
CA GLY A 106 2.38 -3.25 -7.86
C GLY A 106 2.03 -1.79 -8.14
N GLN A 107 1.77 -1.46 -9.38
CA GLN A 107 1.38 -0.11 -9.79
C GLN A 107 0.08 0.37 -9.10
N ASP A 108 -0.78 -0.54 -8.68
CA ASP A 108 -1.99 -0.27 -7.92
C ASP A 108 -1.71 0.18 -6.48
N LEU A 109 -0.53 -0.14 -5.94
CA LEU A 109 -0.10 0.31 -4.62
C LEU A 109 0.48 1.73 -4.62
N LEU A 110 0.86 2.26 -5.80
CA LEU A 110 1.41 3.62 -5.91
C LEU A 110 0.51 4.63 -5.19
N PHE A 111 -0.78 4.52 -5.42
CA PHE A 111 -1.80 5.33 -4.75
C PHE A 111 -3.05 4.48 -4.43
N PRO A 112 -3.60 4.54 -3.19
CA PRO A 112 -3.15 5.43 -2.09
C PRO A 112 -2.09 4.81 -1.15
N HIS A 113 -1.74 3.50 -1.32
CA HIS A 113 -1.00 2.74 -0.30
C HIS A 113 0.38 3.33 0.00
N HIS A 114 1.25 3.43 -0.99
CA HIS A 114 2.61 3.95 -0.81
C HIS A 114 2.64 5.45 -0.47
N GLU A 115 1.72 6.23 -1.01
CA GLU A 115 1.57 7.64 -0.64
C GLU A 115 1.21 7.79 0.85
N ASN A 116 0.31 6.94 1.35
CA ASN A 116 -0.07 6.92 2.76
C ASN A 116 1.06 6.43 3.68
N GLU A 117 1.92 5.52 3.20
CA GLU A 117 3.12 5.12 3.93
C GLU A 117 4.12 6.27 4.05
N ILE A 118 4.41 6.96 2.95
CA ILE A 118 5.28 8.15 2.94
C ILE A 118 4.77 9.17 3.93
N ALA A 119 3.50 9.52 3.86
CA ALA A 119 2.90 10.53 4.73
C ALA A 119 3.09 10.20 6.21
N GLN A 120 2.82 8.96 6.61
CA GLN A 120 2.99 8.50 7.99
C GLN A 120 4.46 8.52 8.43
N SER A 121 5.33 7.90 7.63
CA SER A 121 6.73 7.71 8.01
C SER A 121 7.49 9.03 8.03
N CYS A 122 7.33 9.88 7.00
CA CYS A 122 7.95 11.20 6.96
C CYS A 122 7.42 12.11 8.06
N ALA A 123 6.11 12.15 8.32
CA ALA A 123 5.55 12.90 9.43
C ALA A 123 6.11 12.46 10.79
N SER A 124 6.40 11.17 10.95
CA SER A 124 6.98 10.64 12.19
C SER A 124 8.36 11.23 12.51
N VAL A 125 9.10 11.68 11.50
CA VAL A 125 10.43 12.31 11.64
C VAL A 125 10.42 13.81 11.31
N ASN A 126 9.25 14.43 11.18
CA ASN A 126 9.06 15.85 10.83
C ASN A 126 9.63 16.21 9.45
N SER A 127 9.46 15.35 8.47
CA SER A 127 9.83 15.57 7.09
C SER A 127 8.61 15.57 6.17
N ASP A 128 8.72 16.26 5.02
CA ASP A 128 7.78 16.23 3.90
C ASP A 128 8.47 15.73 2.61
N ASN A 129 9.68 15.15 2.75
CA ASN A 129 10.44 14.61 1.63
C ASN A 129 10.27 13.08 1.56
N PRO A 130 9.71 12.51 0.46
CA PRO A 130 9.55 11.06 0.28
C PRO A 130 10.84 10.26 0.42
N GLU A 131 12.01 10.84 0.10
CA GLU A 131 13.32 10.19 0.21
C GLU A 131 13.73 9.91 1.66
N ASP A 132 13.11 10.57 2.65
CA ASP A 132 13.34 10.31 4.07
C ASP A 132 12.61 9.04 4.56
N TYR A 133 11.78 8.44 3.71
CA TYR A 133 11.21 7.11 3.93
C TYR A 133 11.92 6.05 3.08
N ALA A 134 11.94 6.20 1.75
CA ALA A 134 12.62 5.30 0.84
C ALA A 134 13.25 6.07 -0.33
N LYS A 135 14.52 5.75 -0.65
CA LYS A 135 15.30 6.47 -1.67
C LYS A 135 14.84 6.16 -3.09
N TYR A 136 14.49 4.90 -3.37
CA TYR A 136 14.09 4.44 -4.70
C TYR A 136 12.76 3.69 -4.64
N TRP A 137 11.90 3.97 -5.61
CA TRP A 137 10.58 3.36 -5.75
C TRP A 137 10.49 2.55 -7.04
N ILE A 138 10.04 1.30 -6.92
CA ILE A 138 9.86 0.41 -8.06
C ILE A 138 8.42 -0.07 -8.10
N HIS A 139 7.70 0.22 -9.21
CA HIS A 139 6.33 -0.22 -9.40
C HIS A 139 6.22 -1.12 -10.62
N ASN A 140 5.74 -2.35 -10.40
CA ASN A 140 5.49 -3.31 -11.45
C ASN A 140 4.15 -3.06 -12.12
N GLY A 141 4.10 -3.31 -13.44
CA GLY A 141 2.83 -3.43 -14.15
C GLY A 141 2.01 -4.64 -13.68
N PHE A 142 0.79 -4.74 -14.16
CA PHE A 142 -0.10 -5.84 -13.81
C PHE A 142 0.25 -7.13 -14.57
N VAL A 143 -0.11 -8.28 -13.99
CA VAL A 143 -0.21 -9.53 -14.72
C VAL A 143 -1.68 -9.71 -15.12
N THR A 144 -1.92 -9.84 -16.43
CA THR A 144 -3.24 -10.17 -16.98
C THR A 144 -3.23 -11.63 -17.45
N ILE A 145 -4.39 -12.23 -17.58
CA ILE A 145 -4.59 -13.57 -18.11
C ILE A 145 -5.47 -13.43 -19.34
N ASP A 146 -4.93 -13.74 -20.52
CA ASP A 146 -5.62 -13.59 -21.80
C ASP A 146 -6.28 -12.20 -21.97
N GLY A 147 -5.53 -11.15 -21.59
CA GLY A 147 -5.98 -9.76 -21.66
C GLY A 147 -6.86 -9.28 -20.51
N GLU A 148 -7.29 -10.15 -19.61
CA GLU A 148 -8.14 -9.80 -18.46
C GLU A 148 -7.32 -9.68 -17.16
N LYS A 149 -7.73 -8.76 -16.30
CA LYS A 149 -7.08 -8.59 -14.99
C LYS A 149 -7.21 -9.88 -14.16
N MET A 150 -6.08 -10.39 -13.65
CA MET A 150 -6.10 -11.50 -12.69
C MET A 150 -6.83 -11.07 -11.41
N SER A 151 -7.91 -11.77 -11.04
CA SER A 151 -8.67 -11.48 -9.83
C SER A 151 -9.43 -12.69 -9.29
N LYS A 152 -9.69 -12.69 -7.98
CA LYS A 152 -10.50 -13.75 -7.33
C LYS A 152 -11.94 -13.78 -7.87
N SER A 153 -12.51 -12.62 -8.18
CA SER A 153 -13.88 -12.51 -8.68
C SER A 153 -14.06 -13.12 -10.07
N LEU A 154 -13.02 -13.11 -10.89
CA LEU A 154 -13.00 -13.73 -12.22
C LEU A 154 -12.56 -15.19 -12.18
N ASN A 155 -12.17 -15.69 -11.02
CA ASN A 155 -11.67 -17.06 -10.84
C ASN A 155 -10.54 -17.46 -11.83
N ASN A 156 -9.73 -16.47 -12.24
CA ASN A 156 -8.64 -16.63 -13.20
C ASN A 156 -7.26 -16.53 -12.53
N ILE A 157 -7.16 -16.79 -11.23
CA ILE A 157 -5.89 -16.77 -10.51
C ILE A 157 -5.09 -18.02 -10.84
N ILE A 158 -3.87 -17.83 -11.33
CA ILE A 158 -2.89 -18.88 -11.56
C ILE A 158 -1.90 -18.90 -10.41
N LEU A 159 -1.80 -20.02 -9.71
CA LEU A 159 -0.86 -20.18 -8.61
C LEU A 159 0.49 -20.67 -9.15
N LEU A 160 1.58 -20.08 -8.66
CA LEU A 160 2.94 -20.50 -9.01
C LEU A 160 3.18 -22.01 -8.74
N ASN A 161 2.64 -22.53 -7.63
CA ASN A 161 2.76 -23.96 -7.32
C ASN A 161 2.08 -24.86 -8.34
N ASP A 162 1.05 -24.40 -9.03
CA ASP A 162 0.39 -25.18 -10.08
C ASP A 162 1.21 -25.11 -11.38
N LEU A 163 1.73 -23.95 -11.72
CA LEU A 163 2.65 -23.79 -12.86
C LEU A 163 3.90 -24.67 -12.74
N LEU A 164 4.46 -24.78 -11.54
CA LEU A 164 5.65 -25.62 -11.28
C LEU A 164 5.39 -27.14 -11.42
N LYS A 165 4.14 -27.59 -11.49
CA LYS A 165 3.80 -28.99 -11.81
C LYS A 165 3.90 -29.30 -13.31
N GLU A 166 3.77 -28.26 -14.15
CA GLU A 166 3.67 -28.37 -15.61
C GLU A 166 4.91 -27.84 -16.33
N HIS A 167 5.61 -26.88 -15.70
CA HIS A 167 6.75 -26.17 -16.27
C HIS A 167 7.90 -26.09 -15.28
N ASP A 168 9.12 -26.09 -15.78
CA ASP A 168 10.30 -25.84 -14.94
C ASP A 168 10.37 -24.36 -14.51
N GLY A 169 11.09 -24.11 -13.40
CA GLY A 169 11.17 -22.77 -12.81
C GLY A 169 11.87 -21.75 -13.71
N GLU A 170 12.83 -22.18 -14.56
CA GLU A 170 13.52 -21.27 -15.47
C GLU A 170 12.59 -20.80 -16.59
N THR A 171 11.75 -21.69 -17.15
CA THR A 171 10.71 -21.33 -18.11
C THR A 171 9.75 -20.28 -17.53
N ILE A 172 9.26 -20.50 -16.30
CA ILE A 172 8.36 -19.55 -15.63
C ILE A 172 9.07 -18.21 -15.39
N ARG A 173 10.32 -18.25 -14.94
CA ARG A 173 11.13 -17.06 -14.70
C ARG A 173 11.36 -16.25 -15.99
N LEU A 174 11.70 -16.91 -17.09
CA LEU A 174 11.89 -16.24 -18.38
C LEU A 174 10.57 -15.62 -18.88
N ALA A 175 9.45 -16.34 -18.72
CA ALA A 175 8.13 -15.81 -19.04
C ALA A 175 7.81 -14.51 -18.27
N LEU A 176 8.08 -14.48 -16.96
CA LEU A 176 7.89 -13.28 -16.15
C LEU A 176 8.81 -12.12 -16.56
N LEU A 177 10.01 -12.43 -17.04
CA LEU A 177 11.00 -11.44 -17.50
C LEU A 177 10.85 -11.04 -18.96
N SER A 178 9.94 -11.66 -19.71
CA SER A 178 9.74 -11.40 -21.15
C SER A 178 9.20 -10.01 -21.45
N SER A 179 8.66 -9.33 -20.44
CA SER A 179 8.15 -7.97 -20.53
C SER A 179 8.92 -7.04 -19.59
N HIS A 180 9.05 -5.77 -19.98
CA HIS A 180 9.60 -4.75 -19.07
C HIS A 180 8.72 -4.63 -17.83
N TYR A 181 9.30 -4.62 -16.63
CA TYR A 181 8.58 -4.68 -15.35
C TYR A 181 7.49 -3.61 -15.16
N ARG A 182 7.62 -2.44 -15.80
CA ARG A 182 6.59 -1.36 -15.74
C ARG A 182 5.40 -1.59 -16.67
N LYS A 183 5.51 -2.53 -17.62
CA LYS A 183 4.43 -2.88 -18.54
C LYS A 183 3.61 -4.02 -17.96
N SER A 184 2.34 -4.08 -18.33
CA SER A 184 1.53 -5.27 -18.04
C SER A 184 2.09 -6.47 -18.81
N LEU A 185 2.17 -7.59 -18.12
CA LEU A 185 2.50 -8.89 -18.69
C LEU A 185 1.21 -9.66 -18.91
N ASP A 186 0.88 -9.96 -20.16
CA ASP A 186 -0.24 -10.83 -20.47
C ASP A 186 0.20 -12.29 -20.45
N TRP A 187 -0.18 -12.98 -19.39
CA TRP A 187 0.16 -14.40 -19.21
C TRP A 187 -0.77 -15.27 -20.05
N ASN A 188 -0.21 -15.96 -21.03
CA ASN A 188 -0.91 -16.86 -21.94
C ASN A 188 0.01 -17.99 -22.40
N GLU A 189 -0.54 -18.98 -23.12
CA GLU A 189 0.23 -20.11 -23.61
C GLU A 189 1.42 -19.73 -24.52
N ASN A 190 1.31 -18.63 -25.28
CA ASN A 190 2.37 -18.22 -26.19
C ASN A 190 3.59 -17.72 -25.42
N VAL A 191 3.40 -16.98 -24.32
CA VAL A 191 4.49 -16.52 -23.46
C VAL A 191 5.25 -17.72 -22.89
N ILE A 192 4.54 -18.74 -22.42
CA ILE A 192 5.17 -19.98 -21.93
C ILE A 192 5.90 -20.73 -23.04
N LYS A 193 5.30 -20.87 -24.23
CA LYS A 193 5.94 -21.54 -25.38
C LYS A 193 7.22 -20.86 -25.85
N GLN A 194 7.25 -19.53 -25.81
CA GLN A 194 8.44 -18.74 -26.17
C GLN A 194 9.54 -18.79 -25.10
N SER A 195 9.19 -19.18 -23.90
CA SER A 195 10.12 -19.23 -22.74
C SER A 195 10.71 -20.64 -22.51
N LYS A 196 10.25 -21.65 -23.23
CA LYS A 196 10.85 -23.00 -23.28
C LYS A 196 12.03 -23.04 -24.24
#